data_b9c34cb9399e85b7ae51bd84df609f2e
#
_entry.id   b9c34cb9399e85b7ae51bd84df609f2e
#
_cell.length_a   1.000
_cell.length_b   1.000
_cell.length_c   1.000
_cell.angle_alpha   90.00
_cell.angle_beta   90.00
_cell.angle_gamma   90.00
#
_symmetry.space_group_name_H-M   'P 1'
#
loop_
_entity.id
_entity.type
_entity.pdbx_description
1 polymer ?
#
loop_
_entity_poly.entity_id
_entity_poly.type
_entity_poly.pdbx_seq_one_letter_code
_entity_poly.pdbx_strand_id
1 'polypeptide(L)'
;MKHEVFKKKIGIEETDITFETIYNKPFIPKDYIEDIKKADILIIPEENFREKGDVLFPETTREFLEYLQEEIPKDMSVDIAISDEDFRKIELHSDLVNVATIIVSSAAFNIACSLVASFLYDMAKKLLKRPEDLNAKVKIITEETKTKKTKSIPYEGPVSGIKEALEQASKDLFKDENDAK
;
A
#
# COMPACT_ATOMS: atom_id res chain seq x y z
N MET A 1 13.52 4.17 31.50
CA MET A 1 12.58 4.21 30.36
C MET A 1 12.48 2.83 29.78
N LYS A 2 11.32 2.22 29.86
CA LYS A 2 11.05 1.02 29.08
C LYS A 2 10.80 1.49 27.64
N HIS A 3 11.72 1.21 26.74
CA HIS A 3 11.44 1.32 25.32
C HIS A 3 10.31 0.31 25.02
N GLU A 4 9.13 0.80 24.71
CA GLU A 4 8.08 -0.08 24.20
C GLU A 4 8.61 -0.70 22.92
N VAL A 5 8.84 -1.99 22.96
CA VAL A 5 9.17 -2.76 21.76
C VAL A 5 7.91 -2.75 20.90
N PHE A 6 7.98 -2.04 19.78
CA PHE A 6 6.87 -1.96 18.84
C PHE A 6 6.58 -3.38 18.33
N LYS A 7 5.44 -3.91 18.69
CA LYS A 7 5.04 -5.24 18.23
C LYS A 7 4.60 -5.18 16.77
N LYS A 8 5.25 -5.98 15.95
CA LYS A 8 4.85 -6.22 14.56
C LYS A 8 3.40 -6.71 14.50
N LYS A 9 2.58 -6.01 13.75
CA LYS A 9 1.21 -6.41 13.43
C LYS A 9 1.11 -6.70 11.94
N ILE A 10 0.70 -7.90 11.61
CA ILE A 10 0.41 -8.29 10.23
C ILE A 10 -0.78 -9.24 10.23
N GLY A 11 -1.57 -9.19 9.18
CA GLY A 11 -2.69 -10.09 8.99
C GLY A 11 -3.15 -10.11 7.54
N ILE A 12 -4.11 -10.97 7.27
CA ILE A 12 -4.86 -10.98 6.02
C ILE A 12 -6.32 -10.83 6.42
N GLU A 13 -6.95 -9.77 5.96
CA GLU A 13 -8.33 -9.42 6.31
C GLU A 13 -9.19 -9.38 5.05
N GLU A 14 -10.45 -9.74 5.16
CA GLU A 14 -11.42 -9.51 4.08
C GLU A 14 -11.73 -8.01 3.99
N THR A 15 -11.92 -7.50 2.78
CA THR A 15 -12.27 -6.10 2.55
C THR A 15 -13.28 -5.99 1.40
N ASP A 16 -14.13 -4.99 1.49
CA ASP A 16 -15.07 -4.63 0.41
C ASP A 16 -14.45 -3.68 -0.63
N ILE A 17 -13.22 -3.23 -0.38
CA ILE A 17 -12.50 -2.34 -1.30
C ILE A 17 -11.99 -3.16 -2.48
N THR A 18 -12.47 -2.84 -3.68
CA THR A 18 -12.04 -3.43 -4.95
C THR A 18 -11.65 -2.32 -5.92
N PHE A 19 -11.00 -2.66 -7.02
CA PHE A 19 -10.76 -1.68 -8.08
C PHE A 19 -12.07 -1.02 -8.54
N GLU A 20 -13.11 -1.80 -8.74
CA GLU A 20 -14.40 -1.30 -9.18
C GLU A 20 -15.05 -0.36 -8.17
N THR A 21 -15.02 -0.71 -6.88
CA THR A 21 -15.55 0.19 -5.84
C THR A 21 -14.80 1.50 -5.78
N ILE A 22 -13.49 1.48 -6.00
CA ILE A 22 -12.68 2.71 -6.08
C ILE A 22 -13.06 3.53 -7.31
N TYR A 23 -13.18 2.92 -8.49
CA TYR A 23 -13.54 3.65 -9.71
C TYR A 23 -14.88 4.39 -9.61
N ASN A 24 -15.79 3.91 -8.79
CA ASN A 24 -17.12 4.50 -8.56
C ASN A 24 -17.14 5.57 -7.45
N LYS A 25 -16.01 5.86 -6.81
CA LYS A 25 -15.94 6.89 -5.77
C LYS A 25 -16.06 8.31 -6.35
N PRO A 26 -16.70 9.23 -5.60
CA PRO A 26 -16.91 10.60 -6.09
C PRO A 26 -15.61 11.40 -6.27
N PHE A 27 -14.52 11.02 -5.60
CA PHE A 27 -13.24 11.70 -5.72
C PHE A 27 -12.44 11.30 -6.97
N ILE A 28 -12.84 10.26 -7.68
CA ILE A 28 -12.16 9.85 -8.91
C ILE A 28 -12.36 10.89 -10.01
N PRO A 29 -11.27 11.43 -10.60
CA PRO A 29 -11.37 12.40 -11.68
C PRO A 29 -11.92 11.74 -12.93
N LYS A 30 -13.06 12.22 -13.42
CA LYS A 30 -13.75 11.66 -14.60
C LYS A 30 -12.93 11.75 -15.87
N ASP A 31 -12.13 12.80 -16.00
CA ASP A 31 -11.28 13.03 -17.18
C ASP A 31 -10.11 12.05 -17.27
N TYR A 32 -9.70 11.45 -16.16
CA TYR A 32 -8.58 10.53 -16.08
C TYR A 32 -8.96 9.10 -15.71
N ILE A 33 -10.25 8.78 -15.68
CA ILE A 33 -10.74 7.46 -15.26
C ILE A 33 -10.17 6.32 -16.11
N GLU A 34 -10.02 6.53 -17.41
CA GLU A 34 -9.49 5.49 -18.30
C GLU A 34 -8.01 5.19 -18.05
N ASP A 35 -7.23 6.19 -17.65
CA ASP A 35 -5.84 6.00 -17.26
C ASP A 35 -5.74 5.31 -15.89
N ILE A 36 -6.58 5.71 -14.94
CA ILE A 36 -6.67 5.09 -13.61
C ILE A 36 -7.01 3.60 -13.72
N LYS A 37 -7.92 3.23 -14.62
CA LYS A 37 -8.31 1.83 -14.86
C LYS A 37 -7.20 0.95 -15.44
N LYS A 38 -6.20 1.55 -16.06
CA LYS A 38 -5.04 0.82 -16.60
C LYS A 38 -3.98 0.52 -15.54
N ALA A 39 -4.05 1.16 -14.39
CA ALA A 39 -3.03 1.01 -13.35
C ALA A 39 -3.03 -0.40 -12.76
N ASP A 40 -1.86 -1.01 -12.70
CA ASP A 40 -1.61 -2.26 -12.00
C ASP A 40 -1.44 -2.04 -10.50
N ILE A 41 -0.93 -0.86 -10.14
CA ILE A 41 -0.82 -0.37 -8.77
C ILE A 41 -1.52 0.97 -8.69
N LEU A 42 -2.52 1.07 -7.84
CA LEU A 42 -3.28 2.30 -7.63
C LEU A 42 -3.16 2.75 -6.17
N ILE A 43 -2.63 3.94 -5.97
CA ILE A 43 -2.59 4.58 -4.65
C ILE A 43 -3.98 5.14 -4.36
N ILE A 44 -4.54 4.78 -3.22
CA ILE A 44 -5.87 5.20 -2.80
C ILE A 44 -5.83 6.04 -1.52
N PRO A 45 -6.75 7.00 -1.36
CA PRO A 45 -6.78 7.84 -0.17
C PRO A 45 -7.36 7.13 1.05
N GLU A 46 -7.10 7.71 2.22
CA GLU A 46 -7.90 7.46 3.41
C GLU A 46 -9.16 8.31 3.37
N GLU A 47 -10.32 7.69 3.58
CA GLU A 47 -11.61 8.34 3.62
C GLU A 47 -12.08 8.52 5.07
N ASN A 48 -12.72 9.64 5.33
CA ASN A 48 -13.37 9.93 6.64
C ASN A 48 -12.42 9.86 7.85
N PHE A 49 -11.18 10.32 7.69
CA PHE A 49 -10.14 10.20 8.71
C PHE A 49 -10.47 10.95 10.02
N ARG A 50 -10.87 12.21 9.91
CA ARG A 50 -11.26 13.05 11.04
C ARG A 50 -12.71 13.52 10.92
N GLU A 51 -13.10 13.91 9.72
CA GLU A 51 -14.42 14.39 9.40
C GLU A 51 -15.03 13.56 8.28
N LYS A 52 -16.35 13.47 8.27
CA LYS A 52 -17.07 12.80 7.19
C LYS A 52 -16.82 13.52 5.86
N GLY A 53 -16.35 12.79 4.86
CA GLY A 53 -16.05 13.31 3.54
C GLY A 53 -14.58 13.66 3.32
N ASP A 54 -13.71 13.56 4.34
CA ASP A 54 -12.27 13.72 4.17
C ASP A 54 -11.71 12.69 3.19
N VAL A 55 -10.88 13.17 2.26
CA VAL A 55 -10.13 12.35 1.31
C VAL A 55 -8.67 12.79 1.42
N LEU A 56 -7.88 12.01 2.16
CA LEU A 56 -6.53 12.41 2.59
C LEU A 56 -5.50 11.35 2.25
N PHE A 57 -4.27 11.82 2.04
CA PHE A 57 -3.11 10.95 1.81
C PHE A 57 -2.02 11.22 2.86
N PRO A 58 -1.22 10.21 3.24
CA PRO A 58 -0.03 10.44 4.05
C PRO A 58 0.92 11.43 3.39
N GLU A 59 1.73 12.12 4.19
CA GLU A 59 2.69 13.13 3.72
C GLU A 59 3.75 12.58 2.76
N THR A 60 4.09 11.28 2.86
CA THR A 60 5.08 10.60 1.99
C THR A 60 4.53 10.18 0.63
N THR A 61 3.25 10.43 0.34
CA THR A 61 2.58 9.86 -0.83
C THR A 61 3.18 10.29 -2.16
N ARG A 62 3.61 11.56 -2.31
CA ARG A 62 4.23 12.02 -3.57
C ARG A 62 5.57 11.34 -3.82
N GLU A 63 6.42 11.25 -2.81
CA GLU A 63 7.70 10.53 -2.91
C GLU A 63 7.49 9.05 -3.24
N PHE A 64 6.48 8.44 -2.63
CA PHE A 64 6.11 7.05 -2.87
C PHE A 64 5.62 6.84 -4.31
N LEU A 65 4.74 7.70 -4.81
CA LEU A 65 4.26 7.65 -6.20
C LEU A 65 5.43 7.76 -7.19
N GLU A 66 6.28 8.75 -7.02
CA GLU A 66 7.47 8.97 -7.86
C GLU A 66 8.38 7.74 -7.84
N TYR A 67 8.66 7.20 -6.66
CA TYR A 67 9.46 6.00 -6.50
C TYR A 67 8.86 4.80 -7.25
N LEU A 68 7.57 4.55 -7.08
CA LEU A 68 6.89 3.46 -7.78
C LEU A 68 6.93 3.63 -9.30
N GLN A 69 6.69 4.85 -9.79
CA GLN A 69 6.74 5.15 -11.22
C GLN A 69 8.12 4.96 -11.84
N GLU A 70 9.18 5.26 -11.11
CA GLU A 70 10.56 5.08 -11.55
C GLU A 70 10.99 3.62 -11.57
N GLU A 71 10.58 2.84 -10.58
CA GLU A 71 11.08 1.49 -10.34
C GLU A 71 10.19 0.37 -10.91
N ILE A 72 8.95 0.68 -11.28
CA ILE A 72 8.03 -0.34 -11.82
C ILE A 72 8.51 -0.83 -13.19
N PRO A 73 8.33 -2.14 -13.52
CA PRO A 73 8.61 -2.64 -14.86
C PRO A 73 7.84 -1.86 -15.95
N LYS A 74 8.45 -1.72 -17.12
CA LYS A 74 7.91 -0.88 -18.22
C LYS A 74 6.55 -1.32 -18.76
N ASP A 75 6.21 -2.60 -18.58
CA ASP A 75 4.93 -3.18 -18.98
C ASP A 75 3.82 -3.03 -17.93
N MET A 76 4.13 -2.41 -16.81
CA MET A 76 3.19 -2.11 -15.72
C MET A 76 3.07 -0.62 -15.49
N SER A 77 1.97 -0.21 -14.87
CA SER A 77 1.72 1.21 -14.58
C SER A 77 1.24 1.45 -13.16
N VAL A 78 1.57 2.62 -12.66
CA VAL A 78 1.16 3.14 -11.34
C VAL A 78 0.41 4.43 -11.52
N ASP A 79 -0.67 4.60 -10.79
CA ASP A 79 -1.41 5.86 -10.75
C ASP A 79 -1.92 6.14 -9.32
N ILE A 80 -2.51 7.29 -9.14
CA ILE A 80 -3.12 7.74 -7.90
C ILE A 80 -4.59 8.08 -8.12
N ALA A 81 -5.44 7.67 -7.20
CA ALA A 81 -6.90 7.79 -7.32
C ALA A 81 -7.41 9.17 -6.90
N ILE A 82 -6.81 10.24 -7.43
CA ILE A 82 -7.20 11.62 -7.16
C ILE A 82 -6.64 12.54 -8.24
N SER A 83 -7.27 13.70 -8.46
CA SER A 83 -6.68 14.75 -9.28
C SER A 83 -5.62 15.54 -8.50
N ASP A 84 -4.68 16.17 -9.19
CA ASP A 84 -3.69 17.04 -8.55
C ASP A 84 -4.34 18.19 -7.77
N GLU A 85 -5.45 18.70 -8.26
CA GLU A 85 -6.20 19.82 -7.65
C GLU A 85 -6.84 19.41 -6.32
N ASP A 86 -7.31 18.17 -6.21
CA ASP A 86 -8.02 17.65 -5.04
C ASP A 86 -7.11 16.93 -4.04
N PHE A 87 -5.83 16.76 -4.38
CA PHE A 87 -4.86 16.11 -3.51
C PHE A 87 -4.66 16.89 -2.20
N ARG A 88 -4.90 16.21 -1.08
CA ARG A 88 -4.69 16.74 0.27
C ARG A 88 -3.84 15.80 1.10
N LYS A 89 -2.81 16.34 1.73
CA LYS A 89 -1.94 15.58 2.64
C LYS A 89 -2.41 15.72 4.08
N ILE A 90 -2.20 14.65 4.83
CA ILE A 90 -2.25 14.69 6.29
C ILE A 90 -0.84 14.49 6.85
N GLU A 91 -0.43 15.39 7.72
CA GLU A 91 0.79 15.25 8.51
C GLU A 91 0.44 14.57 9.82
N LEU A 92 0.92 13.35 9.98
CA LEU A 92 0.76 12.59 11.21
C LEU A 92 2.03 12.74 12.03
N HIS A 93 1.93 13.45 13.16
CA HIS A 93 3.03 13.53 14.14
C HIS A 93 3.14 12.20 14.88
N SER A 94 3.74 11.22 14.25
CA SER A 94 4.00 9.90 14.83
C SER A 94 5.41 9.46 14.47
N ASP A 95 5.95 8.56 15.28
CA ASP A 95 7.24 7.91 15.01
C ASP A 95 7.15 6.87 13.89
N LEU A 96 5.95 6.69 13.32
CA LEU A 96 5.70 5.79 12.22
C LEU A 96 5.81 6.49 10.87
N VAL A 97 6.46 5.84 9.92
CA VAL A 97 6.34 6.20 8.51
C VAL A 97 5.03 5.61 7.99
N ASN A 98 4.08 6.49 7.69
CA ASN A 98 2.82 6.10 7.08
C ASN A 98 2.96 6.10 5.56
N VAL A 99 2.72 4.95 4.94
CA VAL A 99 2.71 4.80 3.48
C VAL A 99 1.26 4.73 3.02
N ALA A 100 0.96 5.39 1.92
CA ALA A 100 -0.39 5.36 1.34
C ALA A 100 -0.83 3.92 1.04
N THR A 101 -2.10 3.62 1.27
CA THR A 101 -2.70 2.35 0.90
C THR A 101 -2.66 2.20 -0.62
N ILE A 102 -2.30 1.01 -1.08
CA ILE A 102 -2.33 0.65 -2.49
C ILE A 102 -3.26 -0.54 -2.74
N ILE A 103 -3.96 -0.48 -3.87
CA ILE A 103 -4.66 -1.64 -4.41
C ILE A 103 -3.91 -2.09 -5.67
N VAL A 104 -3.64 -3.38 -5.76
CA VAL A 104 -2.79 -3.95 -6.81
C VAL A 104 -3.47 -5.14 -7.48
N SER A 105 -3.19 -5.31 -8.76
CA SER A 105 -3.57 -6.53 -9.48
C SER A 105 -2.82 -7.74 -8.91
N SER A 106 -3.40 -8.93 -9.02
CA SER A 106 -2.75 -10.16 -8.57
C SER A 106 -1.39 -10.39 -9.24
N ALA A 107 -1.28 -10.03 -10.52
CA ALA A 107 -0.02 -10.11 -11.28
C ALA A 107 1.06 -9.15 -10.78
N ALA A 108 0.67 -7.99 -10.25
CA ALA A 108 1.59 -6.97 -9.75
C ALA A 108 1.92 -7.12 -8.26
N PHE A 109 1.28 -8.03 -7.54
CA PHE A 109 1.37 -8.10 -6.08
C PHE A 109 2.81 -8.28 -5.57
N ASN A 110 3.54 -9.25 -6.08
CA ASN A 110 4.91 -9.51 -5.62
C ASN A 110 5.87 -8.35 -5.95
N ILE A 111 5.69 -7.74 -7.10
CA ILE A 111 6.46 -6.55 -7.51
C ILE A 111 6.14 -5.39 -6.58
N ALA A 112 4.87 -5.14 -6.31
CA ALA A 112 4.44 -4.08 -5.40
C ALA A 112 5.02 -4.27 -3.98
N CYS A 113 5.00 -5.50 -3.46
CA CYS A 113 5.58 -5.82 -2.15
C CYS A 113 7.08 -5.52 -2.10
N SER A 114 7.82 -5.90 -3.13
CA SER A 114 9.26 -5.61 -3.25
C SER A 114 9.54 -4.12 -3.32
N LEU A 115 8.74 -3.37 -4.07
CA LEU A 115 8.91 -1.92 -4.22
C LEU A 115 8.59 -1.18 -2.91
N VAL A 116 7.54 -1.59 -2.19
CA VAL A 116 7.20 -1.03 -0.87
C VAL A 116 8.35 -1.25 0.11
N ALA A 117 8.88 -2.46 0.18
CA ALA A 117 10.01 -2.77 1.06
C ALA A 117 11.23 -1.93 0.71
N SER A 118 11.59 -1.84 -0.56
CA SER A 118 12.75 -1.04 -1.03
C SER A 118 12.57 0.45 -0.75
N PHE A 119 11.38 0.99 -0.96
CA PHE A 119 11.05 2.37 -0.62
C PHE A 119 11.30 2.67 0.87
N LEU A 120 10.86 1.78 1.74
CA LEU A 120 11.03 1.94 3.19
C LEU A 120 12.49 1.79 3.63
N TYR A 121 13.26 0.90 3.02
CA TYR A 121 14.70 0.81 3.26
C TYR A 121 15.43 2.09 2.82
N ASP A 122 15.07 2.67 1.69
CA ASP A 122 15.61 3.95 1.24
C ASP A 122 15.22 5.09 2.18
N MET A 123 14.00 5.08 2.69
CA MET A 123 13.54 6.04 3.70
C MET A 123 14.35 5.94 4.99
N ALA A 124 14.66 4.75 5.46
CA ALA A 124 15.51 4.53 6.63
C ALA A 124 16.90 5.12 6.41
N LYS A 125 17.50 4.95 5.23
CA LYS A 125 18.79 5.56 4.87
C LYS A 125 18.73 7.08 4.90
N LYS A 126 17.69 7.69 4.32
CA LYS A 126 17.50 9.15 4.33
C LYS A 126 17.41 9.72 5.74
N LEU A 127 16.74 9.00 6.63
CA LEU A 127 16.54 9.38 8.03
C LEU A 127 17.71 9.00 8.93
N LEU A 128 18.78 8.42 8.38
CA LEU A 128 19.95 7.92 9.11
C LEU A 128 19.56 6.96 10.24
N LYS A 129 18.53 6.13 9.98
CA LYS A 129 18.05 5.10 10.91
C LYS A 129 18.34 3.71 10.36
N ARG A 130 18.56 2.76 11.28
CA ARG A 130 18.64 1.35 10.90
C ARG A 130 17.22 0.85 10.59
N PRO A 131 17.05 -0.10 9.67
CA PRO A 131 15.72 -0.65 9.36
C PRO A 131 14.96 -1.22 10.58
N GLU A 132 15.66 -1.75 11.56
CA GLU A 132 15.08 -2.24 12.81
C GLU A 132 14.61 -1.14 13.76
N ASP A 133 15.08 0.09 13.57
CA ASP A 133 14.74 1.24 14.42
C ASP A 133 13.66 2.16 13.78
N LEU A 134 13.32 1.93 12.53
CA LEU A 134 12.25 2.67 11.84
C LEU A 134 11.00 1.80 11.73
N ASN A 135 9.89 2.29 12.25
CA ASN A 135 8.60 1.63 12.13
C ASN A 135 7.79 2.23 10.99
N ALA A 136 7.05 1.38 10.29
CA ALA A 136 6.21 1.76 9.16
C ALA A 136 4.82 1.15 9.27
N LYS A 137 3.85 1.83 8.69
CA LYS A 137 2.49 1.36 8.52
C LYS A 137 2.14 1.36 7.05
N VAL A 138 1.74 0.20 6.54
CA VAL A 138 1.43 -0.05 5.13
C VAL A 138 0.18 -0.90 5.05
N LYS A 139 -0.63 -0.69 4.04
CA LYS A 139 -1.74 -1.58 3.69
C LYS A 139 -1.72 -1.85 2.18
N ILE A 140 -1.71 -3.12 1.82
CA ILE A 140 -1.78 -3.57 0.43
C ILE A 140 -3.05 -4.37 0.24
N ILE A 141 -3.84 -4.00 -0.77
CA ILE A 141 -5.10 -4.65 -1.10
C ILE A 141 -4.93 -5.36 -2.44
N THR A 142 -5.34 -6.61 -2.52
CA THR A 142 -5.29 -7.38 -3.76
C THR A 142 -6.43 -8.41 -3.82
N GLU A 143 -6.77 -8.82 -5.03
CA GLU A 143 -7.73 -9.90 -5.24
C GLU A 143 -7.02 -11.25 -5.15
N GLU A 144 -7.54 -12.14 -4.30
CA GLU A 144 -7.08 -13.52 -4.19
C GLU A 144 -7.53 -14.30 -5.43
N THR A 145 -6.61 -15.03 -6.06
CA THR A 145 -6.90 -15.69 -7.34
C THR A 145 -7.92 -16.83 -7.26
N LYS A 146 -7.94 -17.60 -6.16
CA LYS A 146 -8.81 -18.76 -5.99
C LYS A 146 -10.27 -18.40 -5.75
N THR A 147 -10.51 -17.51 -4.79
CA THR A 147 -11.86 -17.15 -4.35
C THR A 147 -12.42 -15.94 -5.07
N LYS A 148 -11.56 -15.18 -5.78
CA LYS A 148 -11.82 -13.84 -6.35
C LYS A 148 -12.29 -12.83 -5.30
N LYS A 149 -12.05 -13.11 -4.03
CA LYS A 149 -12.29 -12.18 -2.94
C LYS A 149 -11.12 -11.22 -2.79
N THR A 150 -11.42 -9.99 -2.47
CA THR A 150 -10.38 -9.00 -2.19
C THR A 150 -9.93 -9.10 -0.74
N LYS A 151 -8.62 -9.09 -0.56
CA LYS A 151 -7.96 -9.16 0.74
C LYS A 151 -7.13 -7.92 1.00
N SER A 152 -7.14 -7.48 2.23
CA SER A 152 -6.30 -6.41 2.75
C SER A 152 -5.19 -7.00 3.60
N ILE A 153 -3.95 -6.58 3.35
CA ILE A 153 -2.77 -7.00 4.11
C ILE A 153 -2.22 -5.78 4.82
N PRO A 154 -2.66 -5.50 6.06
CA PRO A 154 -2.07 -4.45 6.87
C PRO A 154 -0.75 -4.92 7.48
N TYR A 155 0.24 -4.05 7.46
CA TYR A 155 1.50 -4.23 8.17
C TYR A 155 1.80 -3.01 9.02
N GLU A 156 2.15 -3.22 10.27
CA GLU A 156 2.65 -2.18 11.17
C GLU A 156 3.78 -2.76 12.00
N GLY A 157 4.97 -2.18 11.87
CA GLY A 157 6.15 -2.67 12.57
C GLY A 157 7.46 -2.18 11.97
N PRO A 158 8.59 -2.75 12.44
CA PRO A 158 9.91 -2.37 11.95
C PRO A 158 10.06 -2.61 10.44
N VAL A 159 10.72 -1.68 9.76
CA VAL A 159 11.04 -1.79 8.33
C VAL A 159 11.81 -3.08 8.04
N SER A 160 12.68 -3.50 8.95
CA SER A 160 13.46 -4.75 8.82
C SER A 160 12.62 -6.01 8.65
N GLY A 161 11.38 -6.02 9.13
CA GLY A 161 10.49 -7.19 9.09
C GLY A 161 9.50 -7.20 7.92
N ILE A 162 9.40 -6.13 7.15
CA ILE A 162 8.33 -6.00 6.16
C ILE A 162 8.46 -6.97 4.99
N LYS A 163 9.66 -7.16 4.47
CA LYS A 163 9.91 -8.02 3.32
C LYS A 163 9.46 -9.46 3.58
N GLU A 164 9.91 -10.03 4.69
CA GLU A 164 9.56 -11.39 5.10
C GLU A 164 8.05 -11.53 5.36
N ALA A 165 7.45 -10.54 5.99
CA ALA A 165 6.03 -10.51 6.28
C ALA A 165 5.17 -10.51 5.01
N LEU A 166 5.53 -9.70 4.02
CA LEU A 166 4.82 -9.64 2.74
C LEU A 166 5.05 -10.88 1.88
N GLU A 167 6.25 -11.47 1.92
CA GLU A 167 6.52 -12.76 1.26
C GLU A 167 5.65 -13.88 1.83
N GLN A 168 5.49 -13.93 3.14
CA GLN A 168 4.63 -14.92 3.79
C GLN A 168 3.15 -14.69 3.42
N ALA A 169 2.69 -13.47 3.40
CA ALA A 169 1.33 -13.13 2.97
C ALA A 169 1.09 -13.55 1.51
N SER A 170 2.06 -13.34 0.63
CA SER A 170 1.99 -13.79 -0.76
C SER A 170 1.80 -15.31 -0.86
N LYS A 171 2.56 -16.07 -0.09
CA LYS A 171 2.43 -17.53 -0.05
C LYS A 171 1.05 -17.96 0.42
N ASP A 172 0.51 -17.29 1.42
CA ASP A 172 -0.81 -17.62 1.97
C ASP A 172 -1.95 -17.27 1.01
N LEU A 173 -1.82 -16.16 0.26
CA LEU A 173 -2.84 -15.69 -0.70
C LEU A 173 -2.86 -16.49 -2.01
N PHE A 174 -1.71 -16.96 -2.46
CA PHE A 174 -1.53 -17.58 -3.78
C PHE A 174 -1.10 -19.04 -3.70
N LYS A 175 -1.46 -19.75 -2.63
CA LYS A 175 -1.24 -21.19 -2.52
C LYS A 175 -1.97 -21.93 -3.64
N ASP A 176 -1.25 -22.74 -4.38
CA ASP A 176 -1.83 -23.68 -5.32
C ASP A 176 -2.53 -24.83 -4.58
N GLU A 177 -3.69 -25.29 -5.09
CA GLU A 177 -4.43 -26.42 -4.50
C GLU A 177 -3.61 -27.72 -4.44
N ASN A 178 -2.54 -27.80 -5.23
CA ASN A 178 -1.64 -28.96 -5.25
C ASN A 178 -0.71 -29.05 -4.02
N ASP A 179 -0.57 -28.00 -3.24
CA ASP A 179 0.25 -27.99 -2.01
C ASP A 179 -0.55 -28.42 -0.77
N ALA A 180 -1.86 -28.70 -0.93
CA ALA A 180 -2.76 -29.08 0.16
C ALA A 180 -2.89 -30.61 0.35
N LYS A 181 -1.94 -31.40 -0.13
CA LYS A 181 -1.88 -32.85 0.13
C LYS A 181 -0.87 -33.20 1.22
#